data_3e298d5bbe5eccf14cca7d5dae546606
#
_entry.id   3e298d5bbe5eccf14cca7d5dae546606
#
_cell.length_a   1.000
_cell.length_b   1.000
_cell.length_c   1.000
_cell.angle_alpha   90.00
_cell.angle_beta   90.00
_cell.angle_gamma   90.00
#
_symmetry.space_group_name_H-M   'P 1'
#
loop_
_entity.id
_entity.type
_entity.pdbx_description
1 polymer ?
#
loop_
_entity_poly.entity_id
_entity_poly.type
_entity_poly.pdbx_seq_one_letter_code
_entity_poly.pdbx_strand_id
1 'polypeptide(L)'
;EGGQRIVTLADGTNIGARLVIAADGKNSQLRRAEDIQSHQRDFHQTALTGRIKHSASHQGRAFQRFLPGGTLAFLPLHSMDGEHASSFIWVEPTAKAKTLFTLSPGILTERMQARFGEALGTLQAPSDPAWGQFALRAHHCETIVGERLALIGEAAHAMHPLAGQGLNMTIKDAAALTNVLIDQRRFGLDGGEGQALLDYQRERRADTARFTALTTGLHDVLDRSPAPFRALAASGLEMIERFPPVKALLRREADR
;
A
#
# COMPACT_ATOMS: atom_id res chain seq x y z
N GLU A 1 -4.96 21.04 -33.65
CA GLU A 1 -4.49 20.12 -34.23
C GLU A 1 -3.98 18.96 -33.35
N GLY A 2 -4.59 17.91 -33.49
CA GLY A 2 -4.71 16.63 -32.99
C GLY A 2 -3.67 16.08 -31.98
N GLY A 3 -4.11 15.74 -30.82
CA GLY A 3 -3.47 14.73 -30.04
C GLY A 3 -2.57 15.16 -28.88
N GLN A 4 -2.74 16.34 -28.32
CA GLN A 4 -2.06 16.76 -27.09
C GLN A 4 -3.04 17.23 -26.03
N ARG A 5 -2.72 16.90 -24.78
CA ARG A 5 -3.35 17.46 -23.59
C ARG A 5 -2.49 18.57 -23.03
N ILE A 6 -3.09 19.70 -22.70
CA ILE A 6 -2.38 20.82 -22.08
C ILE A 6 -2.49 20.71 -20.56
N VAL A 7 -1.35 20.73 -19.89
CA VAL A 7 -1.24 20.80 -18.43
C VAL A 7 -0.71 22.17 -18.06
N THR A 8 -1.48 22.93 -17.30
CA THR A 8 -1.08 24.24 -16.79
C THR A 8 -0.48 24.08 -15.40
N LEU A 9 0.77 24.51 -15.22
CA LEU A 9 1.45 24.51 -13.93
C LEU A 9 1.01 25.70 -13.06
N ALA A 10 1.37 25.67 -11.78
CA ALA A 10 0.99 26.71 -10.82
C ALA A 10 1.56 28.11 -11.17
N ASP A 11 2.65 28.16 -11.90
CA ASP A 11 3.27 29.41 -12.41
C ASP A 11 2.66 29.91 -13.73
N GLY A 12 1.62 29.24 -14.24
CA GLY A 12 0.97 29.57 -15.52
C GLY A 12 1.63 28.94 -16.74
N THR A 13 2.71 28.19 -16.60
CA THR A 13 3.37 27.53 -17.72
C THR A 13 2.48 26.40 -18.28
N ASN A 14 2.34 26.35 -19.60
CA ASN A 14 1.59 25.33 -20.31
C ASN A 14 2.53 24.27 -20.89
N ILE A 15 2.24 23.01 -20.62
CA ILE A 15 2.95 21.86 -21.16
C ILE A 15 2.00 21.04 -22.01
N GLY A 16 2.30 20.91 -23.33
CA GLY A 16 1.58 20.00 -24.21
C GLY A 16 2.16 18.59 -24.13
N ALA A 17 1.32 17.60 -23.80
CA ALA A 17 1.70 16.20 -23.69
C ALA A 17 0.77 15.31 -24.52
N ARG A 18 1.32 14.29 -25.19
CA ARG A 18 0.53 13.27 -25.91
C ARG A 18 -0.24 12.36 -24.95
N LEU A 19 0.32 12.14 -23.77
CA LEU A 19 -0.29 11.42 -22.65
C LEU A 19 0.20 12.02 -21.34
N VAL A 20 -0.70 12.22 -20.41
CA VAL A 20 -0.42 12.58 -19.02
C VAL A 20 -0.60 11.34 -18.15
N ILE A 21 0.37 11.04 -17.29
CA ILE A 21 0.29 9.94 -16.34
C ILE A 21 0.20 10.54 -14.94
N ALA A 22 -0.95 10.40 -14.29
CA ALA A 22 -1.16 10.87 -12.93
C ALA A 22 -0.67 9.83 -11.92
N ALA A 23 0.43 10.16 -11.23
CA ALA A 23 1.03 9.39 -10.15
C ALA A 23 1.16 10.24 -8.87
N ASP A 24 0.29 11.22 -8.70
CA ASP A 24 0.32 12.28 -7.69
C ASP A 24 -0.37 11.89 -6.37
N GLY A 25 -0.56 10.57 -6.16
CA GLY A 25 -0.98 9.99 -4.90
C GLY A 25 -2.49 10.08 -4.62
N LYS A 26 -2.88 9.63 -3.43
CA LYS A 26 -4.30 9.46 -3.04
C LYS A 26 -5.14 10.74 -3.16
N ASN A 27 -4.52 11.90 -3.04
CA ASN A 27 -5.17 13.20 -3.16
C ASN A 27 -5.03 13.81 -4.56
N SER A 28 -4.85 12.98 -5.59
CA SER A 28 -4.58 13.37 -6.96
C SER A 28 -5.39 14.60 -7.41
N GLN A 29 -4.67 15.63 -7.84
CA GLN A 29 -5.26 16.84 -8.40
C GLN A 29 -5.73 16.57 -9.83
N LEU A 30 -4.96 15.79 -10.59
CA LEU A 30 -5.31 15.43 -11.97
C LEU A 30 -6.59 14.59 -12.01
N ARG A 31 -6.76 13.62 -11.07
CA ARG A 31 -8.01 12.88 -10.94
C ARG A 31 -9.21 13.80 -10.70
N ARG A 32 -9.06 14.76 -9.79
CA ARG A 32 -10.14 15.73 -9.49
C ARG A 32 -10.44 16.66 -10.65
N ALA A 33 -9.43 17.10 -11.37
CA ALA A 33 -9.61 17.97 -12.54
C ALA A 33 -10.39 17.29 -13.68
N GLU A 34 -10.41 15.96 -13.70
CA GLU A 34 -11.18 15.14 -14.64
C GLU A 34 -12.53 14.67 -14.08
N ASP A 35 -12.94 15.14 -12.93
CA ASP A 35 -14.16 14.70 -12.24
C ASP A 35 -14.27 13.16 -12.08
N ILE A 36 -13.13 12.46 -12.10
CA ILE A 36 -13.11 11.00 -11.92
C ILE A 36 -13.50 10.67 -10.49
N GLN A 37 -14.66 10.04 -10.38
CA GLN A 37 -15.25 9.62 -9.11
C GLN A 37 -14.46 8.47 -8.49
N SER A 38 -14.39 8.45 -7.17
CA SER A 38 -13.74 7.37 -6.41
C SER A 38 -14.59 6.95 -5.23
N HIS A 39 -14.75 5.64 -5.06
CA HIS A 39 -15.36 5.07 -3.87
C HIS A 39 -14.33 4.98 -2.76
N GLN A 40 -14.64 5.54 -1.61
CA GLN A 40 -13.74 5.59 -0.47
C GLN A 40 -14.28 4.75 0.69
N ARG A 41 -13.36 4.11 1.41
CA ARG A 41 -13.65 3.42 2.67
C ARG A 41 -12.66 3.87 3.73
N ASP A 42 -13.18 4.42 4.82
CA ASP A 42 -12.39 4.70 6.02
C ASP A 42 -12.36 3.45 6.91
N PHE A 43 -11.19 3.01 7.31
CA PHE A 43 -11.04 1.87 8.22
C PHE A 43 -11.14 2.27 9.69
N HIS A 44 -11.22 3.56 9.98
CA HIS A 44 -11.18 4.12 11.33
C HIS A 44 -9.92 3.68 12.11
N GLN A 45 -8.83 3.48 11.38
CA GLN A 45 -7.53 3.09 11.90
C GLN A 45 -6.48 4.13 11.50
N THR A 46 -5.45 4.23 12.34
CA THR A 46 -4.28 5.08 12.10
C THR A 46 -3.02 4.21 12.20
N ALA A 47 -2.14 4.34 11.23
CA ALA A 47 -0.82 3.73 11.23
C ALA A 47 0.20 4.74 11.76
N LEU A 48 1.07 4.30 12.67
CA LEU A 48 2.36 4.91 13.00
C LEU A 48 3.43 4.13 12.25
N THR A 49 4.35 4.82 11.61
CA THR A 49 5.48 4.21 10.91
C THR A 49 6.77 4.96 11.18
N GLY A 50 7.87 4.26 11.06
CA GLY A 50 9.19 4.82 11.26
C GLY A 50 10.27 3.75 11.25
N ARG A 51 11.44 4.10 11.77
CA ARG A 51 12.57 3.19 11.95
C ARG A 51 12.79 2.90 13.43
N ILE A 52 13.24 1.69 13.73
CA ILE A 52 13.54 1.25 15.08
C ILE A 52 14.81 0.39 15.07
N LYS A 53 15.65 0.51 16.08
CA LYS A 53 16.80 -0.34 16.31
C LYS A 53 16.41 -1.53 17.17
N HIS A 54 17.15 -2.63 17.06
CA HIS A 54 16.92 -3.84 17.87
C HIS A 54 18.19 -4.68 18.01
N SER A 55 18.27 -5.47 19.09
CA SER A 55 19.50 -6.19 19.44
C SER A 55 19.70 -7.50 18.68
N ALA A 56 18.63 -8.20 18.25
CA ALA A 56 18.75 -9.45 17.53
C ALA A 56 18.63 -9.24 16.01
N SER A 57 19.39 -10.00 15.22
CA SER A 57 19.32 -9.92 13.76
C SER A 57 17.96 -10.40 13.23
N HIS A 58 17.35 -9.62 12.34
CA HIS A 58 16.13 -10.00 11.60
C HIS A 58 16.38 -11.04 10.49
N GLN A 59 17.64 -11.31 10.11
CA GLN A 59 18.04 -12.29 9.07
C GLN A 59 17.29 -12.08 7.74
N GLY A 60 17.01 -10.85 7.35
CA GLY A 60 16.24 -10.51 6.15
C GLY A 60 14.75 -10.86 6.22
N ARG A 61 14.23 -11.24 7.39
CA ARG A 61 12.81 -11.62 7.56
C ARG A 61 11.97 -10.42 7.96
N ALA A 62 10.79 -10.32 7.36
CA ALA A 62 9.73 -9.47 7.84
C ALA A 62 8.94 -10.20 8.94
N PHE A 63 8.53 -9.46 9.96
CA PHE A 63 7.73 -9.96 11.06
C PHE A 63 6.43 -9.18 11.12
N GLN A 64 5.32 -9.89 11.32
CA GLN A 64 4.02 -9.26 11.50
C GLN A 64 3.24 -9.97 12.59
N ARG A 65 2.63 -9.20 13.48
CA ARG A 65 1.73 -9.68 14.51
C ARG A 65 0.38 -9.01 14.37
N PHE A 66 -0.66 -9.83 14.25
CA PHE A 66 -2.05 -9.35 14.29
C PHE A 66 -2.47 -9.11 15.73
N LEU A 67 -3.02 -7.94 15.98
CA LEU A 67 -3.44 -7.48 17.30
C LEU A 67 -4.95 -7.18 17.25
N PRO A 68 -5.66 -7.22 18.40
CA PRO A 68 -7.03 -6.74 18.44
C PRO A 68 -7.14 -5.29 17.96
N GLY A 69 -7.83 -5.10 16.83
CA GLY A 69 -8.04 -3.79 16.22
C GLY A 69 -6.90 -3.28 15.34
N GLY A 70 -5.86 -4.10 15.07
CA GLY A 70 -4.78 -3.63 14.20
C GLY A 70 -3.65 -4.63 13.99
N THR A 71 -2.46 -4.14 13.67
CA THR A 71 -1.28 -4.97 13.38
C THR A 71 -0.01 -4.22 13.74
N LEU A 72 1.02 -4.96 14.10
CA LEU A 72 2.39 -4.46 14.28
C LEU A 72 3.32 -5.29 13.41
N ALA A 73 3.97 -4.63 12.45
CA ALA A 73 4.91 -5.26 11.53
C ALA A 73 6.29 -4.61 11.62
N PHE A 74 7.33 -5.41 11.45
CA PHE A 74 8.72 -4.98 11.31
C PHE A 74 9.27 -5.51 9.99
N LEU A 75 9.80 -4.59 9.18
CA LEU A 75 10.36 -4.88 7.86
C LEU A 75 11.88 -4.68 7.92
N PRO A 76 12.69 -5.63 7.44
CA PRO A 76 14.13 -5.55 7.55
C PRO A 76 14.70 -4.34 6.82
N LEU A 77 15.60 -3.62 7.48
CA LEU A 77 16.42 -2.55 6.89
C LEU A 77 17.89 -2.92 6.99
N HIS A 78 18.72 -2.22 6.21
CA HIS A 78 20.15 -2.23 6.46
C HIS A 78 20.45 -1.68 7.87
N SER A 79 21.59 -2.06 8.44
CA SER A 79 21.99 -1.59 9.77
C SER A 79 22.01 -0.05 9.84
N MET A 80 21.63 0.48 10.99
CA MET A 80 21.73 1.91 11.33
C MET A 80 22.78 2.06 12.41
N ASP A 81 23.80 2.88 12.17
CA ASP A 81 24.90 3.14 13.13
C ASP A 81 25.58 1.84 13.62
N GLY A 82 25.66 0.81 12.76
CA GLY A 82 26.21 -0.50 13.11
C GLY A 82 25.26 -1.45 13.87
N GLU A 83 24.05 -1.01 14.20
CA GLU A 83 23.02 -1.81 14.89
C GLU A 83 21.99 -2.37 13.92
N HIS A 84 21.35 -3.46 14.28
CA HIS A 84 20.22 -4.00 13.51
C HIS A 84 19.04 -3.03 13.53
N ALA A 85 18.40 -2.85 12.39
CA ALA A 85 17.28 -1.93 12.23
C ALA A 85 16.15 -2.51 11.42
N SER A 86 14.95 -2.09 11.71
CA SER A 86 13.74 -2.39 10.92
C SER A 86 12.92 -1.11 10.74
N SER A 87 12.22 -1.03 9.61
CA SER A 87 11.05 -0.17 9.51
C SER A 87 9.89 -0.84 10.22
N PHE A 88 9.06 -0.07 10.90
CA PHE A 88 7.85 -0.61 11.52
C PHE A 88 6.60 0.08 11.00
N ILE A 89 5.49 -0.66 11.03
CA ILE A 89 4.14 -0.17 10.80
C ILE A 89 3.29 -0.68 11.95
N TRP A 90 2.78 0.24 12.76
CA TRP A 90 1.88 -0.06 13.87
C TRP A 90 0.50 0.54 13.62
N VAL A 91 -0.48 -0.30 13.42
CA VAL A 91 -1.87 0.08 13.15
C VAL A 91 -2.70 -0.09 14.41
N GLU A 92 -3.46 0.92 14.77
CA GLU A 92 -4.42 0.91 15.88
C GLU A 92 -5.72 1.61 15.47
N PRO A 93 -6.86 1.30 16.13
CA PRO A 93 -8.07 2.11 15.98
C PRO A 93 -7.77 3.59 16.24
N THR A 94 -8.33 4.49 15.41
CA THR A 94 -7.99 5.92 15.45
C THR A 94 -8.20 6.53 16.84
N ALA A 95 -9.25 6.11 17.55
CA ALA A 95 -9.51 6.60 18.90
C ALA A 95 -8.37 6.28 19.87
N LYS A 96 -7.79 5.08 19.75
CA LYS A 96 -6.66 4.62 20.58
C LYS A 96 -5.34 5.23 20.13
N ALA A 97 -5.14 5.33 18.81
CA ALA A 97 -3.95 5.92 18.21
C ALA A 97 -3.75 7.38 18.65
N LYS A 98 -4.83 8.16 18.77
CA LYS A 98 -4.78 9.56 19.22
C LYS A 98 -4.06 9.75 20.56
N THR A 99 -4.23 8.83 21.51
CA THR A 99 -3.55 8.88 22.80
C THR A 99 -2.21 8.16 22.78
N LEU A 100 -2.17 6.97 22.14
CA LEU A 100 -0.99 6.13 22.15
C LEU A 100 0.18 6.79 21.40
N PHE A 101 -0.08 7.37 20.23
CA PHE A 101 0.96 7.92 19.36
C PHE A 101 1.43 9.33 19.74
N THR A 102 0.89 9.90 20.81
CA THR A 102 1.41 11.13 21.42
C THR A 102 2.43 10.88 22.55
N LEU A 103 2.61 9.62 22.93
CA LEU A 103 3.59 9.25 23.93
C LEU A 103 5.02 9.46 23.41
N SER A 104 5.98 9.63 24.34
CA SER A 104 7.37 9.75 23.96
C SER A 104 7.87 8.49 23.22
N PRO A 105 8.86 8.62 22.33
CA PRO A 105 9.42 7.49 21.60
C PRO A 105 9.88 6.33 22.48
N GLY A 106 10.46 6.61 23.64
CA GLY A 106 10.85 5.58 24.61
C GLY A 106 9.65 4.75 25.10
N ILE A 107 8.59 5.43 25.57
CA ILE A 107 7.38 4.76 26.04
C ILE A 107 6.68 3.99 24.91
N LEU A 108 6.64 4.56 23.70
CA LEU A 108 6.09 3.85 22.53
C LEU A 108 6.90 2.58 22.23
N THR A 109 8.21 2.64 22.29
CA THR A 109 9.09 1.48 22.09
C THR A 109 8.84 0.39 23.13
N GLU A 110 8.69 0.74 24.40
CA GLU A 110 8.30 -0.21 25.45
C GLU A 110 6.94 -0.85 25.17
N ARG A 111 5.97 -0.07 24.69
CA ARG A 111 4.66 -0.59 24.29
C ARG A 111 4.72 -1.51 23.08
N MET A 112 5.58 -1.19 22.09
CA MET A 112 5.86 -2.07 20.96
C MET A 112 6.48 -3.39 21.42
N GLN A 113 7.50 -3.32 22.30
CA GLN A 113 8.17 -4.49 22.86
C GLN A 113 7.17 -5.41 23.58
N ALA A 114 6.34 -4.85 24.46
CA ALA A 114 5.34 -5.60 25.21
C ALA A 114 4.31 -6.32 24.30
N ARG A 115 4.00 -5.73 23.15
CA ARG A 115 3.03 -6.29 22.19
C ARG A 115 3.65 -7.26 21.21
N PHE A 116 4.90 -7.01 20.82
CA PHE A 116 5.58 -7.80 19.82
C PHE A 116 6.30 -9.00 20.41
N GLY A 117 6.84 -8.86 21.63
CA GLY A 117 7.66 -9.87 22.28
C GLY A 117 9.14 -9.75 21.90
N GLU A 118 9.90 -10.83 22.04
CA GLU A 118 11.38 -10.82 22.00
C GLU A 118 11.98 -11.30 20.67
N ALA A 119 11.18 -11.47 19.62
CA ALA A 119 11.63 -12.04 18.35
C ALA A 119 12.76 -11.23 17.68
N LEU A 120 12.86 -9.92 17.97
CA LEU A 120 13.93 -9.02 17.54
C LEU A 120 14.85 -8.60 18.69
N GLY A 121 14.78 -9.29 19.84
CA GLY A 121 15.49 -8.87 21.06
C GLY A 121 14.92 -7.57 21.60
N THR A 122 15.78 -6.74 22.20
CA THR A 122 15.38 -5.44 22.79
C THR A 122 15.21 -4.38 21.69
N LEU A 123 14.05 -3.74 21.66
CA LEU A 123 13.76 -2.63 20.76
C LEU A 123 14.28 -1.30 21.37
N GLN A 124 14.78 -0.42 20.51
CA GLN A 124 15.27 0.90 20.91
C GLN A 124 14.85 1.96 19.88
N ALA A 125 14.31 3.07 20.36
CA ALA A 125 14.06 4.22 19.50
C ALA A 125 15.40 4.81 19.04
N PRO A 126 15.53 5.25 17.78
CA PRO A 126 16.68 6.02 17.34
C PRO A 126 16.72 7.38 18.09
N SER A 127 17.90 8.01 18.14
CA SER A 127 18.10 9.30 18.81
C SER A 127 17.24 10.43 18.23
N ASP A 128 16.98 10.38 16.93
CA ASP A 128 16.07 11.31 16.22
C ASP A 128 15.01 10.50 15.47
N PRO A 129 13.90 10.13 16.14
CA PRO A 129 12.86 9.32 15.54
C PRO A 129 11.95 10.17 14.64
N ALA A 130 12.20 10.15 13.35
CA ALA A 130 11.30 10.71 12.33
C ALA A 130 10.13 9.76 12.09
N TRP A 131 9.18 9.70 13.03
CA TRP A 131 7.98 8.84 12.94
C TRP A 131 6.81 9.59 12.36
N GLY A 132 6.11 8.97 11.41
CA GLY A 132 4.94 9.53 10.74
C GLY A 132 3.65 8.82 11.09
N GLN A 133 2.54 9.56 11.06
CA GLN A 133 1.20 9.01 11.31
C GLN A 133 0.32 9.18 10.07
N PHE A 134 -0.45 8.15 9.73
CA PHE A 134 -1.30 8.13 8.54
C PHE A 134 -2.66 7.50 8.86
N ALA A 135 -3.75 8.23 8.56
CA ALA A 135 -5.08 7.65 8.58
C ALA A 135 -5.23 6.62 7.44
N LEU A 136 -5.74 5.43 7.76
CA LEU A 136 -5.91 4.36 6.80
C LEU A 136 -7.25 4.49 6.09
N ARG A 137 -7.18 4.73 4.78
CA ARG A 137 -8.33 4.81 3.88
C ARG A 137 -8.00 4.04 2.62
N ALA A 138 -8.94 3.24 2.16
CA ALA A 138 -8.91 2.71 0.81
C ALA A 138 -9.75 3.59 -0.12
N HIS A 139 -9.39 3.61 -1.38
CA HIS A 139 -10.24 4.11 -2.45
C HIS A 139 -9.96 3.36 -3.75
N HIS A 140 -10.94 3.35 -4.63
CA HIS A 140 -10.78 2.92 -6.01
C HIS A 140 -11.59 3.84 -6.91
N CYS A 141 -11.04 4.17 -8.06
CA CYS A 141 -11.70 5.02 -9.05
C CYS A 141 -12.66 4.20 -9.91
N GLU A 142 -13.76 4.82 -10.34
CA GLU A 142 -14.70 4.22 -11.29
C GLU A 142 -14.06 4.01 -12.66
N THR A 143 -13.20 4.95 -13.06
CA THR A 143 -12.31 4.86 -14.21
C THR A 143 -10.91 5.26 -13.81
N ILE A 144 -9.90 4.68 -14.45
CA ILE A 144 -8.49 5.04 -14.26
C ILE A 144 -7.88 5.69 -15.50
N VAL A 145 -8.74 6.08 -16.44
CA VAL A 145 -8.36 6.77 -17.66
C VAL A 145 -9.30 7.93 -17.95
N GLY A 146 -8.78 8.93 -18.64
CA GLY A 146 -9.50 10.09 -19.18
C GLY A 146 -8.96 10.44 -20.55
N GLU A 147 -9.38 11.59 -21.08
CA GLU A 147 -8.84 12.07 -22.36
C GLU A 147 -7.34 12.32 -22.23
N ARG A 148 -6.52 11.48 -22.89
CA ARG A 148 -5.06 11.53 -22.83
C ARG A 148 -4.52 11.55 -21.39
N LEU A 149 -5.19 10.82 -20.49
CA LEU A 149 -4.82 10.68 -19.10
C LEU A 149 -4.92 9.23 -18.65
N ALA A 150 -3.88 8.75 -17.99
CA ALA A 150 -3.90 7.49 -17.23
C ALA A 150 -3.56 7.76 -15.75
N LEU A 151 -4.32 7.16 -14.84
CA LEU A 151 -4.03 7.17 -13.41
C LEU A 151 -3.27 5.89 -13.06
N ILE A 152 -2.23 5.98 -12.23
CA ILE A 152 -1.47 4.83 -11.69
C ILE A 152 -1.30 4.95 -10.17
N GLY A 153 -1.13 3.82 -9.51
CA GLY A 153 -0.87 3.76 -8.07
C GLY A 153 -1.96 4.42 -7.23
N GLU A 154 -1.56 5.16 -6.21
CA GLU A 154 -2.52 5.78 -5.30
C GLU A 154 -3.37 6.91 -5.93
N ALA A 155 -3.07 7.37 -7.14
CA ALA A 155 -3.98 8.23 -7.88
C ALA A 155 -5.22 7.46 -8.36
N ALA A 156 -5.05 6.18 -8.72
CA ALA A 156 -6.10 5.29 -9.21
C ALA A 156 -6.78 4.49 -8.08
N HIS A 157 -5.99 3.96 -7.16
CA HIS A 157 -6.47 3.08 -6.09
C HIS A 157 -5.53 3.09 -4.87
N ALA A 158 -6.10 3.03 -3.69
CA ALA A 158 -5.38 2.79 -2.45
C ALA A 158 -6.07 1.67 -1.67
N MET A 159 -5.30 0.82 -1.02
CA MET A 159 -5.82 -0.32 -0.27
C MET A 159 -5.27 -0.36 1.14
N HIS A 160 -5.87 -1.20 1.99
CA HIS A 160 -5.36 -1.39 3.35
C HIS A 160 -3.95 -1.97 3.32
N PRO A 161 -2.99 -1.46 4.12
CA PRO A 161 -1.59 -1.90 4.11
C PRO A 161 -1.37 -3.30 4.70
N LEU A 162 -2.42 -4.02 5.05
CA LEU A 162 -2.38 -5.33 5.71
C LEU A 162 -1.46 -6.35 5.02
N ALA A 163 -1.39 -6.32 3.69
CA ALA A 163 -0.56 -7.22 2.90
C ALA A 163 0.68 -6.55 2.28
N GLY A 164 0.93 -5.26 2.56
CA GLY A 164 2.07 -4.52 2.00
C GLY A 164 2.08 -4.39 0.47
N GLN A 165 0.95 -4.61 -0.21
CA GLN A 165 0.88 -4.76 -1.68
C GLN A 165 0.69 -3.45 -2.46
N GLY A 166 0.55 -2.30 -1.78
CA GLY A 166 0.29 -1.02 -2.44
C GLY A 166 1.34 -0.65 -3.50
N LEU A 167 2.62 -0.81 -3.16
CA LEU A 167 3.71 -0.55 -4.11
C LEU A 167 3.72 -1.56 -5.27
N ASN A 168 3.50 -2.85 -4.98
CA ASN A 168 3.46 -3.88 -6.02
C ASN A 168 2.34 -3.61 -7.03
N MET A 169 1.17 -3.16 -6.57
CA MET A 169 0.07 -2.78 -7.46
C MET A 169 0.44 -1.58 -8.32
N THR A 170 1.12 -0.58 -7.78
CA THR A 170 1.63 0.58 -8.54
C THR A 170 2.63 0.16 -9.62
N ILE A 171 3.54 -0.77 -9.29
CA ILE A 171 4.52 -1.32 -10.27
C ILE A 171 3.77 -2.07 -11.38
N LYS A 172 2.76 -2.86 -11.04
CA LYS A 172 1.92 -3.55 -12.03
C LYS A 172 1.15 -2.58 -12.93
N ASP A 173 0.65 -1.47 -12.40
CA ASP A 173 0.02 -0.41 -13.20
C ASP A 173 1.02 0.17 -14.21
N ALA A 174 2.22 0.52 -13.75
CA ALA A 174 3.27 1.06 -14.60
C ALA A 174 3.68 0.06 -15.70
N ALA A 175 3.81 -1.22 -15.36
CA ALA A 175 4.16 -2.27 -16.30
C ALA A 175 3.06 -2.47 -17.36
N ALA A 176 1.79 -2.58 -16.95
CA ALA A 176 0.66 -2.74 -17.85
C ALA A 176 0.53 -1.54 -18.81
N LEU A 177 0.60 -0.31 -18.29
CA LEU A 177 0.58 0.88 -19.12
C LEU A 177 1.75 0.91 -20.11
N THR A 178 2.95 0.57 -19.65
CA THR A 178 4.16 0.51 -20.50
C THR A 178 3.98 -0.48 -21.64
N ASN A 179 3.45 -1.68 -21.37
CA ASN A 179 3.21 -2.70 -22.40
C ASN A 179 2.24 -2.18 -23.47
N VAL A 180 1.13 -1.61 -23.05
CA VAL A 180 0.16 -0.99 -23.98
C VAL A 180 0.81 0.09 -24.82
N LEU A 181 1.60 0.99 -24.22
CA LEU A 181 2.27 2.06 -24.96
C LEU A 181 3.33 1.55 -25.96
N ILE A 182 4.07 0.49 -25.59
CA ILE A 182 5.04 -0.17 -26.49
C ILE A 182 4.32 -0.76 -27.69
N ASP A 183 3.21 -1.45 -27.49
CA ASP A 183 2.45 -2.06 -28.58
C ASP A 183 1.86 -1.01 -29.51
N GLN A 184 1.26 0.06 -28.99
CA GLN A 184 0.79 1.18 -29.80
C GLN A 184 1.92 1.76 -30.63
N ARG A 185 3.10 1.98 -30.04
CA ARG A 185 4.25 2.53 -30.75
C ARG A 185 4.74 1.60 -31.86
N ARG A 186 4.74 0.28 -31.67
CA ARG A 186 5.13 -0.71 -32.70
C ARG A 186 4.24 -0.66 -33.92
N PHE A 187 2.97 -0.32 -33.74
CA PHE A 187 2.01 -0.15 -34.85
C PHE A 187 1.94 1.28 -35.38
N GLY A 188 2.79 2.19 -34.89
CA GLY A 188 2.77 3.60 -35.30
C GLY A 188 1.55 4.37 -34.79
N LEU A 189 0.84 3.83 -33.79
CA LEU A 189 -0.37 4.43 -33.23
C LEU A 189 -0.03 5.38 -32.06
N ASP A 190 -1.00 6.22 -31.73
CA ASP A 190 -0.88 7.16 -30.61
C ASP A 190 -1.28 6.50 -29.28
N GLY A 191 -0.32 6.32 -28.38
CA GLY A 191 -0.56 5.71 -27.06
C GLY A 191 -1.45 6.55 -26.11
N GLY A 192 -1.71 7.83 -26.46
CA GLY A 192 -2.67 8.67 -25.74
C GLY A 192 -4.12 8.53 -26.22
N GLU A 193 -4.38 7.75 -27.26
CA GLU A 193 -5.73 7.52 -27.76
C GLU A 193 -6.55 6.60 -26.85
N GLY A 194 -7.89 6.83 -26.87
CA GLY A 194 -8.83 6.23 -25.95
C GLY A 194 -8.80 4.71 -25.94
N GLN A 195 -8.62 4.05 -27.11
CA GLN A 195 -8.60 2.57 -27.16
C GLN A 195 -7.43 1.97 -26.38
N ALA A 196 -6.23 2.53 -26.55
CA ALA A 196 -5.04 2.09 -25.79
C ALA A 196 -5.24 2.22 -24.28
N LEU A 197 -5.80 3.34 -23.84
CA LEU A 197 -6.08 3.60 -22.44
C LEU A 197 -7.18 2.68 -21.89
N LEU A 198 -8.20 2.36 -22.70
CA LEU A 198 -9.25 1.41 -22.32
C LEU A 198 -8.70 -0.01 -22.17
N ASP A 199 -7.73 -0.42 -22.98
CA ASP A 199 -7.07 -1.71 -22.85
C ASP A 199 -6.26 -1.79 -21.56
N TYR A 200 -5.50 -0.73 -21.23
CA TYR A 200 -4.86 -0.59 -19.91
C TYR A 200 -5.86 -0.70 -18.76
N GLN A 201 -6.96 0.06 -18.82
CA GLN A 201 -7.98 0.02 -17.77
C GLN A 201 -8.59 -1.38 -17.62
N ARG A 202 -8.88 -2.08 -18.71
CA ARG A 202 -9.49 -3.41 -18.69
C ARG A 202 -8.57 -4.41 -18.01
N GLU A 203 -7.27 -4.39 -18.33
CA GLU A 203 -6.27 -5.24 -17.71
C GLU A 203 -6.18 -5.00 -16.20
N ARG A 204 -6.08 -3.73 -15.78
CA ARG A 204 -5.87 -3.38 -14.38
C ARG A 204 -7.10 -3.53 -13.50
N ARG A 205 -8.30 -3.34 -14.07
CA ARG A 205 -9.56 -3.37 -13.30
C ARG A 205 -9.82 -4.73 -12.64
N ALA A 206 -9.54 -5.82 -13.35
CA ALA A 206 -9.73 -7.18 -12.82
C ALA A 206 -8.78 -7.45 -11.63
N ASP A 207 -7.51 -7.10 -11.77
CA ASP A 207 -6.50 -7.27 -10.72
C ASP A 207 -6.80 -6.42 -9.49
N THR A 208 -7.08 -5.14 -9.69
CA THR A 208 -7.40 -4.22 -8.60
C THR A 208 -8.64 -4.66 -7.83
N ALA A 209 -9.69 -5.12 -8.51
CA ALA A 209 -10.89 -5.63 -7.87
C ALA A 209 -10.62 -6.87 -7.01
N ARG A 210 -9.84 -7.83 -7.52
CA ARG A 210 -9.45 -9.05 -6.77
C ARG A 210 -8.64 -8.70 -5.52
N PHE A 211 -7.62 -7.86 -5.65
CA PHE A 211 -6.78 -7.47 -4.52
C PHE A 211 -7.54 -6.65 -3.48
N THR A 212 -8.41 -5.73 -3.91
CA THR A 212 -9.26 -4.95 -3.00
C THR A 212 -10.21 -5.86 -2.23
N ALA A 213 -10.85 -6.82 -2.89
CA ALA A 213 -11.73 -7.78 -2.25
C ALA A 213 -10.97 -8.66 -1.25
N LEU A 214 -9.78 -9.15 -1.61
CA LEU A 214 -8.96 -9.99 -0.74
C LEU A 214 -8.49 -9.23 0.51
N THR A 215 -7.92 -8.04 0.34
CA THR A 215 -7.38 -7.25 1.46
C THR A 215 -8.48 -6.73 2.38
N THR A 216 -9.61 -6.30 1.81
CA THR A 216 -10.78 -5.87 2.56
C THR A 216 -11.44 -7.04 3.29
N GLY A 217 -11.61 -8.18 2.62
CA GLY A 217 -12.16 -9.39 3.21
C GLY A 217 -11.30 -9.92 4.36
N LEU A 218 -9.98 -9.95 4.18
CA LEU A 218 -9.06 -10.36 5.23
C LEU A 218 -9.10 -9.39 6.43
N HIS A 219 -9.14 -8.08 6.17
CA HIS A 219 -9.30 -7.08 7.21
C HIS A 219 -10.60 -7.29 7.99
N ASP A 220 -11.73 -7.47 7.30
CA ASP A 220 -13.04 -7.67 7.95
C ASP A 220 -13.06 -8.95 8.80
N VAL A 221 -12.44 -10.03 8.33
CA VAL A 221 -12.32 -11.28 9.09
C VAL A 221 -11.46 -11.08 10.34
N LEU A 222 -10.33 -10.40 10.23
CA LEU A 222 -9.40 -10.22 11.35
C LEU A 222 -9.89 -9.19 12.38
N ASP A 223 -10.60 -8.15 11.94
CA ASP A 223 -11.02 -7.04 12.80
C ASP A 223 -12.45 -7.21 13.35
N ARG A 224 -13.40 -7.63 12.52
CA ARG A 224 -14.82 -7.65 12.85
C ARG A 224 -15.38 -9.00 13.29
N SER A 225 -14.65 -10.09 13.05
CA SER A 225 -15.15 -11.42 13.43
C SER A 225 -15.12 -11.61 14.94
N PRO A 226 -16.08 -12.38 15.51
CA PRO A 226 -16.06 -12.80 16.91
C PRO A 226 -14.75 -13.51 17.28
N ALA A 227 -14.36 -13.45 18.55
CA ALA A 227 -13.09 -13.99 19.03
C ALA A 227 -12.76 -15.44 18.55
N PRO A 228 -13.71 -16.39 18.52
CA PRO A 228 -13.41 -17.76 18.05
C PRO A 228 -13.04 -17.81 16.56
N PHE A 229 -13.68 -16.96 15.72
CA PHE A 229 -13.36 -16.90 14.29
C PHE A 229 -12.01 -16.22 14.04
N ARG A 230 -11.64 -15.22 14.83
CA ARG A 230 -10.30 -14.61 14.78
C ARG A 230 -9.21 -15.60 15.17
N ALA A 231 -9.44 -16.39 16.20
CA ALA A 231 -8.52 -17.47 16.61
C ALA A 231 -8.37 -18.52 15.50
N LEU A 232 -9.48 -18.90 14.87
CA LEU A 232 -9.47 -19.84 13.74
C LEU A 232 -8.73 -19.27 12.53
N ALA A 233 -8.91 -17.99 12.20
CA ALA A 233 -8.19 -17.33 11.11
C ALA A 233 -6.68 -17.24 11.41
N ALA A 234 -6.30 -16.92 12.65
CA ALA A 234 -4.91 -16.90 13.08
C ALA A 234 -4.29 -18.31 13.00
N SER A 235 -5.00 -19.35 13.49
CA SER A 235 -4.56 -20.76 13.37
C SER A 235 -4.50 -21.22 11.92
N GLY A 236 -5.40 -20.72 11.05
CA GLY A 236 -5.37 -20.98 9.62
C GLY A 236 -4.12 -20.41 8.94
N LEU A 237 -3.71 -19.21 9.32
CA LEU A 237 -2.46 -18.60 8.83
C LEU A 237 -1.22 -19.36 9.33
N GLU A 238 -1.19 -19.80 10.58
CA GLU A 238 -0.14 -20.68 11.11
C GLU A 238 -0.12 -22.04 10.40
N MET A 239 -1.30 -22.59 10.08
CA MET A 239 -1.40 -23.84 9.33
C MET A 239 -0.87 -23.70 7.90
N ILE A 240 -1.12 -22.57 7.21
CA ILE A 240 -0.55 -22.27 5.90
C ILE A 240 0.98 -22.23 5.96
N GLU A 241 1.57 -21.72 7.04
CA GLU A 241 3.03 -21.74 7.22
C GLU A 241 3.59 -23.17 7.33
N ARG A 242 2.83 -24.10 7.89
CA ARG A 242 3.20 -25.51 8.04
C ARG A 242 2.99 -26.35 6.78
N PHE A 243 2.28 -25.85 5.76
CA PHE A 243 2.01 -26.57 4.51
C PHE A 243 2.75 -25.94 3.33
N PRO A 244 3.99 -26.41 2.99
CA PRO A 244 4.81 -25.86 1.93
C PRO A 244 4.13 -25.73 0.56
N PRO A 245 3.27 -26.68 0.12
CA PRO A 245 2.59 -26.56 -1.17
C PRO A 245 1.61 -25.37 -1.23
N VAL A 246 0.86 -25.11 -0.17
CA VAL A 246 -0.07 -23.99 -0.07
C VAL A 246 0.68 -22.66 -0.04
N LYS A 247 1.78 -22.61 0.71
CA LYS A 247 2.69 -21.45 0.75
C LYS A 247 3.29 -21.15 -0.63
N ALA A 248 3.68 -22.18 -1.38
CA ALA A 248 4.21 -22.03 -2.74
C ALA A 248 3.14 -21.53 -3.72
N LEU A 249 1.89 -21.99 -3.61
CA LEU A 249 0.79 -21.51 -4.41
C LEU A 249 0.48 -20.02 -4.14
N LEU A 250 0.39 -19.64 -2.87
CA LEU A 250 0.15 -18.24 -2.46
C LEU A 250 1.30 -17.31 -2.89
N ARG A 251 2.56 -17.78 -2.83
CA ARG A 251 3.71 -17.03 -3.35
C ARG A 251 3.60 -16.81 -4.85
N ARG A 252 3.31 -17.86 -5.62
CA ARG A 252 3.14 -17.73 -7.07
C ARG A 252 2.03 -16.74 -7.47
N GLU A 253 0.98 -16.67 -6.68
CA GLU A 253 -0.11 -15.72 -6.92
C GLU A 253 0.27 -14.28 -6.52
N ALA A 254 1.11 -14.11 -5.52
CA ALA A 254 1.64 -12.79 -5.11
C ALA A 254 2.74 -12.28 -6.07
N ASP A 255 3.45 -13.18 -6.73
CA ASP A 255 4.54 -12.87 -7.68
C ASP A 255 4.03 -12.64 -9.12
N ARG A 256 2.76 -12.95 -9.40
CA ARG A 256 2.07 -12.63 -10.66
C ARG A 256 1.49 -11.23 -10.65
#